data_8f927951897375f89adf3a6ab38518c3
#
_entry.id   8f927951897375f89adf3a6ab38518c3
#
_cell.length_a   1.000
_cell.length_b   1.000
_cell.length_c   1.000
_cell.angle_alpha   90.00
_cell.angle_beta   90.00
_cell.angle_gamma   90.00
#
_symmetry.space_group_name_H-M   'P 1'
#
loop_
_entity.id
_entity.type
_entity.pdbx_description
1 polymer ?
#
loop_
_entity_poly.entity_id
_entity_poly.type
_entity_poly.pdbx_seq_one_letter_code
_entity_poly.pdbx_strand_id
1 'polypeptide(L)'
;MLEPSFCQPTRISRSVARFGVLALAVSLAACGGSDDDGSANAGATATLAVLETTDLHFNVRSYDYFKLAEDKSYGFERTATLVRAARKEFANTLLVDNGDTIQGTALADYEATISPIPCTQQLSMYKAMGALGFDAGTLGNHEFDGA
;
A
#
# COMPACT_ATOMS: atom_id res chain seq x y z
N MET A 1 -9.87 -31.79 13.89
CA MET A 1 -8.68 -31.00 13.60
C MET A 1 -8.82 -30.58 12.15
N LEU A 2 -9.18 -29.33 11.91
CA LEU A 2 -9.22 -28.74 10.56
C LEU A 2 -7.85 -28.13 10.34
N GLU A 3 -7.12 -28.64 9.35
CA GLU A 3 -5.86 -28.02 8.95
C GLU A 3 -6.14 -26.62 8.41
N PRO A 4 -5.37 -25.61 8.82
CA PRO A 4 -5.49 -24.28 8.24
C PRO A 4 -5.09 -24.38 6.76
N SER A 5 -6.02 -24.03 5.87
CA SER A 5 -5.73 -23.89 4.44
C SER A 5 -4.85 -22.66 4.24
N PHE A 6 -3.55 -22.83 4.41
CA PHE A 6 -2.59 -21.82 4.00
C PHE A 6 -2.76 -21.52 2.51
N CYS A 7 -2.67 -20.24 2.17
CA CYS A 7 -2.56 -19.78 0.80
C CYS A 7 -1.37 -20.46 0.11
N GLN A 8 -1.61 -21.61 -0.51
CA GLN A 8 -0.57 -22.23 -1.33
C GLN A 8 -0.39 -21.40 -2.60
N PRO A 9 0.82 -20.96 -2.91
CA PRO A 9 1.09 -20.34 -4.19
C PRO A 9 0.72 -21.36 -5.27
N THR A 10 -0.17 -20.98 -6.17
CA THR A 10 -0.48 -21.76 -7.36
C THR A 10 0.84 -22.13 -8.02
N ARG A 11 1.11 -23.44 -8.16
CA ARG A 11 2.28 -23.93 -8.88
C ARG A 11 2.25 -23.30 -10.26
N ILE A 12 3.13 -22.33 -10.49
CA ILE A 12 3.41 -21.83 -11.82
C ILE A 12 3.96 -23.02 -12.58
N SER A 13 3.15 -23.60 -13.45
CA SER A 13 3.59 -24.64 -14.38
C SER A 13 4.79 -24.06 -15.13
N ARG A 14 5.95 -24.63 -14.90
CA ARG A 14 7.15 -24.32 -15.67
C ARG A 14 6.98 -24.93 -17.06
N SER A 15 6.12 -24.36 -17.86
CA SER A 15 6.24 -24.46 -19.30
C SER A 15 7.50 -23.69 -19.67
N VAL A 16 8.58 -24.41 -19.79
CA VAL A 16 9.84 -23.90 -20.34
C VAL A 16 9.57 -23.62 -21.81
N ALA A 17 8.93 -22.50 -22.09
CA ALA A 17 9.01 -21.90 -23.39
C ALA A 17 10.45 -21.44 -23.56
N ARG A 18 11.18 -22.13 -24.42
CA ARG A 18 12.50 -21.68 -24.91
C ARG A 18 12.26 -20.41 -25.73
N PHE A 19 12.12 -19.30 -25.05
CA PHE A 19 12.28 -18.01 -25.69
C PHE A 19 13.76 -17.75 -25.81
N GLY A 20 14.21 -17.69 -27.06
CA GLY A 20 15.55 -17.30 -27.38
C GLY A 20 15.88 -15.99 -26.69
N VAL A 21 17.09 -15.90 -26.20
CA VAL A 21 17.69 -14.67 -25.70
C VAL A 21 17.68 -13.68 -26.86
N LEU A 22 16.58 -12.92 -26.97
CA LEU A 22 16.59 -11.70 -27.76
C LEU A 22 17.37 -10.71 -26.90
N ALA A 23 18.65 -10.59 -27.17
CA ALA A 23 19.47 -9.53 -26.62
C ALA A 23 18.82 -8.22 -27.07
N LEU A 24 18.02 -7.63 -26.19
CA LEU A 24 17.54 -6.29 -26.34
C LEU A 24 18.76 -5.40 -26.15
N ALA A 25 19.47 -5.12 -27.25
CA ALA A 25 20.41 -4.02 -27.28
C ALA A 25 19.58 -2.76 -27.06
N VAL A 26 19.50 -2.34 -25.80
CA VAL A 26 19.10 -0.98 -25.47
C VAL A 26 20.20 -0.11 -26.03
N SER A 27 20.04 0.29 -27.29
CA SER A 27 20.77 1.42 -27.81
C SER A 27 20.37 2.60 -26.94
N LEU A 28 21.27 3.01 -26.07
CA LEU A 28 21.30 4.35 -25.54
C LEU A 28 21.41 5.26 -26.77
N ALA A 29 20.29 5.57 -27.39
CA ALA A 29 20.19 6.72 -28.26
C ALA A 29 20.51 7.89 -27.32
N ALA A 30 21.78 8.29 -27.34
CA ALA A 30 22.17 9.57 -26.83
C ALA A 30 21.13 10.57 -27.35
N CYS A 31 20.64 11.43 -26.51
CA CYS A 31 19.91 12.61 -26.89
C CYS A 31 20.77 13.40 -27.87
N GLY A 32 20.65 13.06 -29.15
CA GLY A 32 21.08 13.90 -30.23
C GLY A 32 19.96 14.94 -30.41
N GLY A 33 20.25 16.16 -30.11
CA GLY A 33 19.28 17.24 -30.14
C GLY A 33 18.63 17.38 -31.52
N SER A 34 17.33 17.41 -31.50
CA SER A 34 16.54 18.28 -32.35
C SER A 34 16.21 19.46 -31.46
N ASP A 35 16.57 20.64 -31.97
CA ASP A 35 16.22 21.94 -31.41
C ASP A 35 14.71 22.15 -31.55
N ASP A 36 13.93 21.37 -30.83
CA ASP A 36 12.59 21.74 -30.47
C ASP A 36 12.72 22.66 -29.25
N ASP A 37 12.36 23.90 -29.41
CA ASP A 37 12.20 24.94 -28.41
C ASP A 37 11.13 24.56 -27.36
N GLY A 38 11.16 23.34 -26.88
CA GLY A 38 10.60 22.95 -25.62
C GLY A 38 11.45 23.60 -24.55
N SER A 39 11.18 24.87 -24.25
CA SER A 39 11.67 25.53 -23.04
C SER A 39 11.39 24.57 -21.87
N ALA A 40 12.32 23.65 -21.65
CA ALA A 40 12.35 22.92 -20.39
C ALA A 40 12.26 24.01 -19.33
N ASN A 41 11.35 23.86 -18.36
CA ASN A 41 11.16 24.82 -17.28
C ASN A 41 12.42 24.84 -16.38
N ALA A 42 13.56 25.11 -16.98
CA ALA A 42 14.85 25.23 -16.30
C ALA A 42 14.73 26.32 -15.24
N GLY A 43 14.86 25.96 -13.98
CA GLY A 43 14.66 26.88 -12.87
C GLY A 43 13.21 26.91 -12.32
N ALA A 44 12.27 26.19 -12.92
CA ALA A 44 10.96 26.00 -12.30
C ALA A 44 11.08 25.18 -11.00
N THR A 45 10.36 25.59 -9.97
CA THR A 45 10.27 24.90 -8.70
C THR A 45 8.86 24.36 -8.48
N ALA A 46 8.75 23.22 -7.86
CA ALA A 46 7.47 22.68 -7.43
C ALA A 46 7.55 22.31 -5.95
N THR A 47 6.44 22.49 -5.25
CA THR A 47 6.29 21.99 -3.88
C THR A 47 5.65 20.62 -3.93
N LEU A 48 6.26 19.63 -3.26
CA LEU A 48 5.71 18.31 -3.05
C LEU A 48 5.53 18.11 -1.53
N ALA A 49 4.31 17.77 -1.11
CA ALA A 49 4.04 17.36 0.24
C ALA A 49 4.09 15.82 0.31
N VAL A 50 5.00 15.28 1.10
CA VAL A 50 5.05 13.85 1.42
C VAL A 50 4.24 13.64 2.67
N LEU A 51 3.20 12.81 2.57
CA LEU A 51 2.34 12.40 3.66
C LEU A 51 2.72 10.97 4.02
N GLU A 52 2.93 10.71 5.30
CA GLU A 52 3.37 9.41 5.79
C GLU A 52 2.44 8.91 6.88
N THR A 53 2.12 7.62 6.81
CA THR A 53 1.52 6.87 7.92
C THR A 53 2.47 5.76 8.35
N THR A 54 2.38 5.36 9.60
CA THR A 54 3.13 4.25 10.19
C THR A 54 2.28 3.62 11.27
N ASP A 55 2.50 2.34 11.56
CA ASP A 55 1.91 1.64 12.70
C ASP A 55 0.38 1.78 12.77
N LEU A 56 -0.30 1.61 11.65
CA LEU A 56 -1.76 1.68 11.61
C LEU A 56 -2.44 0.55 12.36
N HIS A 57 -1.74 -0.58 12.54
CA HIS A 57 -2.14 -1.72 13.37
C HIS A 57 -3.60 -2.14 13.21
N PHE A 58 -4.08 -2.15 11.97
CA PHE A 58 -5.45 -2.54 11.62
C PHE A 58 -6.56 -1.71 12.30
N ASN A 59 -6.23 -0.49 12.75
CA ASN A 59 -7.21 0.43 13.34
C ASN A 59 -8.03 1.11 12.26
N VAL A 60 -8.88 0.35 11.55
CA VAL A 60 -9.74 0.88 10.47
C VAL A 60 -10.72 1.92 11.01
N ARG A 61 -11.27 1.67 12.20
CA ARG A 61 -12.30 2.50 12.84
C ARG A 61 -11.82 3.04 14.18
N SER A 62 -12.36 4.19 14.56
CA SER A 62 -12.26 4.74 15.91
C SER A 62 -13.12 3.95 16.90
N TYR A 63 -12.81 2.67 17.08
CA TYR A 63 -13.62 1.77 17.90
C TYR A 63 -12.77 0.74 18.62
N ASP A 64 -12.89 0.68 19.93
CA ASP A 64 -12.27 -0.33 20.77
C ASP A 64 -13.17 -1.56 20.84
N TYR A 65 -12.77 -2.64 20.18
CA TYR A 65 -13.55 -3.89 20.11
C TYR A 65 -13.57 -4.65 21.44
N PHE A 66 -12.63 -4.39 22.35
CA PHE A 66 -12.61 -5.01 23.67
C PHE A 66 -13.52 -4.27 24.65
N LYS A 67 -13.54 -2.95 24.58
CA LYS A 67 -14.45 -2.12 25.39
C LYS A 67 -15.85 -1.99 24.79
N LEU A 68 -16.03 -2.42 23.54
CA LEU A 68 -17.26 -2.23 22.75
C LEU A 68 -17.73 -0.77 22.73
N ALA A 69 -16.80 0.14 22.55
CA ALA A 69 -17.04 1.59 22.61
C ALA A 69 -16.22 2.35 21.58
N GLU A 70 -16.71 3.52 21.19
CA GLU A 70 -15.95 4.45 20.36
C GLU A 70 -14.70 4.93 21.12
N ASP A 71 -13.55 4.92 20.45
CA ASP A 71 -12.30 5.49 20.93
C ASP A 71 -11.71 6.40 19.85
N LYS A 72 -11.74 7.71 20.10
CA LYS A 72 -11.29 8.73 19.16
C LYS A 72 -9.78 8.99 19.17
N SER A 73 -9.01 8.23 19.95
CA SER A 73 -7.55 8.37 20.01
C SER A 73 -6.87 7.76 18.76
N TYR A 74 -7.57 6.89 18.04
CA TYR A 74 -7.09 6.24 16.81
C TYR A 74 -8.21 6.10 15.78
N GLY A 75 -7.93 5.46 14.66
CA GLY A 75 -8.88 5.16 13.58
C GLY A 75 -8.47 5.75 12.23
N PHE A 76 -8.34 4.88 11.25
CA PHE A 76 -7.92 5.25 9.91
C PHE A 76 -8.88 6.25 9.23
N GLU A 77 -10.18 6.20 9.53
CA GLU A 77 -11.13 7.20 9.02
C GLU A 77 -10.79 8.63 9.47
N ARG A 78 -10.10 8.78 10.60
CA ARG A 78 -9.62 10.08 11.08
C ARG A 78 -8.36 10.50 10.32
N THR A 79 -7.42 9.57 10.15
CA THR A 79 -6.23 9.76 9.31
C THR A 79 -6.63 10.15 7.88
N ALA A 80 -7.63 9.47 7.32
CA ALA A 80 -8.17 9.81 6.00
C ALA A 80 -8.70 11.24 5.91
N THR A 81 -9.25 11.79 7.00
CA THR A 81 -9.70 13.19 7.05
C THR A 81 -8.51 14.14 6.95
N LEU A 82 -7.43 13.86 7.66
CA LEU A 82 -6.21 14.67 7.63
C LEU A 82 -5.52 14.62 6.26
N VAL A 83 -5.41 13.43 5.67
CA VAL A 83 -4.86 13.27 4.31
C VAL A 83 -5.67 14.05 3.27
N ARG A 84 -7.01 13.97 3.35
CA ARG A 84 -7.87 14.74 2.44
C ARG A 84 -7.74 16.25 2.63
N ALA A 85 -7.49 16.71 3.87
CA ALA A 85 -7.23 18.13 4.14
C ALA A 85 -5.89 18.56 3.51
N ALA A 86 -4.83 17.80 3.73
CA ALA A 86 -3.51 18.07 3.14
C ALA A 86 -3.57 18.10 1.60
N ARG A 87 -4.29 17.17 0.99
CA ARG A 87 -4.48 17.14 -0.49
C ARG A 87 -5.26 18.33 -1.05
N LYS A 88 -6.00 19.05 -0.21
CA LYS A 88 -6.63 20.32 -0.62
C LYS A 88 -5.67 21.49 -0.50
N GLU A 89 -4.73 21.41 0.41
CA GLU A 89 -3.74 22.46 0.67
C GLU A 89 -2.58 22.41 -0.33
N PHE A 90 -2.10 21.21 -0.67
CA PHE A 90 -0.97 20.99 -1.54
C PHE A 90 -1.39 20.39 -2.88
N ALA A 91 -0.98 21.04 -3.98
CA ALA A 91 -1.31 20.59 -5.35
C ALA A 91 -0.64 19.25 -5.71
N ASN A 92 0.56 19.00 -5.17
CA ASN A 92 1.30 17.77 -5.38
C ASN A 92 1.48 17.07 -4.03
N THR A 93 0.98 15.85 -3.92
CA THR A 93 1.11 15.04 -2.71
C THR A 93 1.57 13.63 -3.06
N LEU A 94 2.38 13.05 -2.19
CA LEU A 94 2.74 11.63 -2.18
C LEU A 94 2.30 11.07 -0.83
N LEU A 95 1.51 10.01 -0.82
CA LEU A 95 1.05 9.34 0.39
C LEU A 95 1.68 7.96 0.49
N VAL A 96 2.47 7.76 1.52
CA VAL A 96 3.19 6.50 1.76
C VAL A 96 2.85 5.91 3.12
N ASP A 97 3.05 4.60 3.26
CA ASP A 97 2.91 3.88 4.54
C ASP A 97 4.21 3.18 4.89
N ASN A 98 4.62 3.28 6.15
CA ASN A 98 5.90 2.74 6.63
C ASN A 98 5.77 1.33 7.26
N GLY A 99 4.63 0.66 7.08
CA GLY A 99 4.40 -0.70 7.57
C GLY A 99 3.80 -0.77 8.96
N ASP A 100 3.75 -1.97 9.50
CA ASP A 100 3.04 -2.35 10.73
C ASP A 100 1.53 -2.06 10.62
N THR A 101 0.96 -2.50 9.52
CA THR A 101 -0.39 -2.11 9.10
C THR A 101 -1.44 -3.16 9.43
N ILE A 102 -1.12 -4.47 9.34
CA ILE A 102 -2.12 -5.54 9.25
C ILE A 102 -2.42 -6.29 10.55
N GLN A 103 -1.69 -6.06 11.61
CA GLN A 103 -1.87 -6.74 12.90
C GLN A 103 -2.07 -5.73 14.03
N GLY A 104 -2.86 -6.07 15.06
CA GLY A 104 -2.94 -5.29 16.29
C GLY A 104 -4.35 -5.04 16.82
N THR A 105 -5.41 -5.47 16.12
CA THR A 105 -6.80 -5.34 16.61
C THR A 105 -7.56 -6.65 16.54
N ALA A 106 -8.65 -6.76 17.32
CA ALA A 106 -9.56 -7.89 17.23
C ALA A 106 -10.18 -8.07 15.83
N LEU A 107 -10.28 -7.02 15.03
CA LEU A 107 -10.72 -7.10 13.64
C LEU A 107 -9.65 -7.78 12.77
N ALA A 108 -8.37 -7.46 13.00
CA ALA A 108 -7.26 -8.14 12.31
C ALA A 108 -7.27 -9.64 12.62
N ASP A 109 -7.36 -10.00 13.90
CA ASP A 109 -7.42 -11.39 14.34
C ASP A 109 -8.63 -12.12 13.75
N TYR A 110 -9.77 -11.45 13.68
CA TYR A 110 -10.96 -12.02 13.06
C TYR A 110 -10.74 -12.37 11.58
N GLU A 111 -10.21 -11.43 10.79
CA GLU A 111 -9.96 -11.64 9.35
C GLU A 111 -8.80 -12.62 9.09
N ALA A 112 -7.86 -12.75 10.03
CA ALA A 112 -6.74 -13.67 9.88
C ALA A 112 -7.05 -15.10 10.36
N THR A 113 -7.80 -15.27 11.45
CA THR A 113 -7.89 -16.54 12.14
C THR A 113 -9.31 -17.07 12.33
N ILE A 114 -10.29 -16.21 12.61
CA ILE A 114 -11.68 -16.62 12.93
C ILE A 114 -12.49 -16.84 11.64
N SER A 115 -12.40 -15.90 10.74
CA SER A 115 -13.04 -15.94 9.41
C SER A 115 -12.05 -15.51 8.34
N PRO A 116 -11.04 -16.37 8.07
CA PRO A 116 -9.97 -16.02 7.14
C PRO A 116 -10.54 -15.66 5.78
N ILE A 117 -10.11 -14.48 5.28
CA ILE A 117 -10.53 -14.07 3.95
C ILE A 117 -9.80 -14.88 2.87
N PRO A 118 -10.47 -15.21 1.75
CA PRO A 118 -9.81 -15.90 0.65
C PRO A 118 -8.64 -15.08 0.08
N CYS A 119 -7.59 -15.76 -0.41
CA CYS A 119 -6.43 -15.12 -1.04
C CYS A 119 -6.78 -14.27 -2.27
N THR A 120 -8.00 -14.36 -2.78
CA THR A 120 -8.52 -13.52 -3.87
C THR A 120 -9.12 -12.20 -3.38
N GLN A 121 -9.19 -12.00 -2.07
CA GLN A 121 -9.72 -10.79 -1.45
C GLN A 121 -8.61 -10.03 -0.72
N GLN A 122 -8.83 -8.74 -0.55
CA GLN A 122 -7.95 -7.88 0.21
C GLN A 122 -8.46 -7.75 1.65
N LEU A 123 -7.53 -7.65 2.60
CA LEU A 123 -7.80 -7.26 3.98
C LEU A 123 -8.55 -5.93 4.03
N SER A 124 -9.44 -5.77 5.01
CA SER A 124 -10.25 -4.55 5.16
C SER A 124 -9.38 -3.30 5.27
N MET A 125 -8.23 -3.39 5.93
CA MET A 125 -7.29 -2.28 6.02
C MET A 125 -6.74 -1.88 4.65
N TYR A 126 -6.28 -2.82 3.85
CA TYR A 126 -5.79 -2.53 2.50
C TYR A 126 -6.88 -2.01 1.55
N LYS A 127 -8.13 -2.46 1.71
CA LYS A 127 -9.27 -1.85 1.00
C LYS A 127 -9.44 -0.37 1.35
N ALA A 128 -9.33 -0.05 2.64
CA ALA A 128 -9.44 1.32 3.12
C ALA A 128 -8.28 2.20 2.63
N MET A 129 -7.05 1.68 2.66
CA MET A 129 -5.87 2.36 2.13
C MET A 129 -5.97 2.58 0.63
N GLY A 130 -6.40 1.57 -0.13
CA GLY A 130 -6.64 1.70 -1.57
C GLY A 130 -7.70 2.75 -1.91
N ALA A 131 -8.78 2.81 -1.12
CA ALA A 131 -9.83 3.82 -1.28
C ALA A 131 -9.34 5.25 -0.96
N LEU A 132 -8.33 5.39 -0.11
CA LEU A 132 -7.68 6.67 0.18
C LEU A 132 -6.61 7.03 -0.86
N GLY A 133 -6.11 6.07 -1.63
CA GLY A 133 -5.12 6.26 -2.69
C GLY A 133 -3.72 6.45 -2.12
N PHE A 134 -3.19 5.42 -1.49
CA PHE A 134 -1.76 5.34 -1.16
C PHE A 134 -0.95 5.10 -2.43
N ASP A 135 0.19 5.77 -2.52
CA ASP A 135 1.09 5.68 -3.67
C ASP A 135 2.12 4.55 -3.49
N ALA A 136 2.55 4.31 -2.24
CA ALA A 136 3.47 3.23 -1.90
C ALA A 136 3.32 2.82 -0.43
N GLY A 137 3.89 1.66 -0.08
CA GLY A 137 4.00 1.19 1.29
C GLY A 137 5.20 0.27 1.45
N THR A 138 5.67 0.14 2.68
CA THR A 138 6.71 -0.83 3.08
C THR A 138 6.09 -1.91 3.94
N LEU A 139 6.90 -2.88 4.33
CA LEU A 139 6.55 -3.95 5.26
C LEU A 139 7.29 -3.71 6.56
N GLY A 140 6.58 -3.67 7.66
CA GLY A 140 7.13 -3.70 9.01
C GLY A 140 7.22 -5.14 9.55
N ASN A 141 7.46 -5.31 10.84
CA ASN A 141 7.55 -6.65 11.43
C ASN A 141 6.16 -7.30 11.56
N HIS A 142 5.11 -6.54 11.79
CA HIS A 142 3.75 -7.05 11.94
C HIS A 142 3.11 -7.55 10.63
N GLU A 143 3.72 -7.33 9.49
CA GLU A 143 3.34 -7.97 8.24
C GLU A 143 3.78 -9.45 8.19
N PHE A 144 4.66 -9.88 9.10
CA PHE A 144 5.22 -11.24 9.15
C PHE A 144 4.85 -12.03 10.41
N ASP A 145 4.38 -11.38 11.47
CA ASP A 145 4.13 -12.02 12.78
C ASP A 145 2.84 -12.84 12.83
N GLY A 146 2.02 -12.83 11.80
CA GLY A 146 0.72 -13.48 11.75
C GLY A 146 0.64 -14.70 10.83
N ALA A 147 1.77 -15.22 10.38
CA ALA A 147 1.85 -16.35 9.45
C ALA A 147 2.01 -17.70 10.19
#